data_ce62a5d10e847b917484f355ef9f1eae
#
_entry.id   ce62a5d10e847b917484f355ef9f1eae
#
_cell.length_a   1.000
_cell.length_b   1.000
_cell.length_c   1.000
_cell.angle_alpha   90.00
_cell.angle_beta   90.00
_cell.angle_gamma   90.00
#
_symmetry.space_group_name_H-M   'P 1'
#
loop_
_entity.id
_entity.type
_entity.pdbx_description
1 polymer ?
#
loop_
_entity_poly.entity_id
_entity_poly.type
_entity_poly.pdbx_seq_one_letter_code
_entity_poly.pdbx_strand_id
1 'polypeptide(L)'
;KAVKEALTEMLQSGTTTFNDMYNPNGVEIEQIYQAVKASKMRCYFSPTLFSSEIETTTETITRTRGIIEEILGYKNPNFKVMVAPHSPYSCDRDLLEESLDMAKELAIPIHIHVAETKEESGIILKRYGKRPLTFLEELGYLDHPSVFAHGVELNEREIERLATSQVSIAHNPISNLKLASGIAPIIQLQKAGVAVGIATDSVASNNNLDMFEEGRTAALLQ
;
A
#
# COMPACT_ATOMS: atom_id res chain seq x y z
N LYS A 1 8.20 3.37 -21.67
CA LYS A 1 9.63 3.55 -21.41
C LYS A 1 9.88 3.52 -19.90
N ALA A 2 9.32 4.43 -19.10
CA ALA A 2 9.54 4.54 -17.66
C ALA A 2 9.34 3.22 -16.89
N VAL A 3 8.26 2.46 -17.16
CA VAL A 3 8.00 1.16 -16.52
C VAL A 3 9.16 0.18 -16.73
N LYS A 4 9.72 0.11 -17.95
CA LYS A 4 10.86 -0.80 -18.23
C LYS A 4 12.13 -0.36 -17.51
N GLU A 5 12.36 0.93 -17.36
CA GLU A 5 13.50 1.49 -16.62
C GLU A 5 13.38 1.13 -15.14
N ALA A 6 12.20 1.35 -14.53
CA ALA A 6 11.93 0.99 -13.14
C ALA A 6 12.08 -0.52 -12.88
N LEU A 7 11.53 -1.37 -13.76
CA LEU A 7 11.69 -2.84 -13.65
C LEU A 7 13.16 -3.27 -13.74
N THR A 8 13.96 -2.60 -14.58
CA THR A 8 15.39 -2.90 -14.71
C THR A 8 16.13 -2.53 -13.43
N GLU A 9 15.88 -1.34 -12.88
CA GLU A 9 16.49 -0.87 -11.63
C GLU A 9 16.11 -1.78 -10.46
N MET A 10 14.85 -2.13 -10.31
CA MET A 10 14.39 -3.07 -9.29
C MET A 10 15.08 -4.44 -9.39
N LEU A 11 15.23 -4.99 -10.60
CA LEU A 11 15.93 -6.28 -10.80
C LEU A 11 17.41 -6.18 -10.45
N GLN A 12 18.08 -5.08 -10.79
CA GLN A 12 19.50 -4.83 -10.47
C GLN A 12 19.75 -4.72 -8.97
N SER A 13 18.77 -4.23 -8.22
CA SER A 13 18.81 -4.14 -6.75
C SER A 13 18.20 -5.35 -6.03
N GLY A 14 17.90 -6.44 -6.75
CA GLY A 14 17.49 -7.73 -6.17
C GLY A 14 15.99 -7.89 -5.97
N THR A 15 15.16 -6.94 -6.39
CA THR A 15 13.70 -7.06 -6.30
C THR A 15 13.17 -8.08 -7.31
N THR A 16 12.48 -9.10 -6.85
CA THR A 16 11.84 -10.12 -7.70
C THR A 16 10.31 -10.11 -7.61
N THR A 17 9.79 -9.44 -6.59
CA THR A 17 8.35 -9.25 -6.37
C THR A 17 8.13 -7.84 -5.89
N PHE A 18 7.15 -7.15 -6.43
CA PHE A 18 6.78 -5.81 -6.00
C PHE A 18 5.27 -5.64 -5.98
N ASN A 19 4.81 -4.70 -5.17
CA ASN A 19 3.46 -4.16 -5.18
C ASN A 19 3.54 -2.68 -5.57
N ASP A 20 2.75 -2.29 -6.55
CA ASP A 20 2.73 -0.93 -7.07
C ASP A 20 1.34 -0.32 -6.88
N MET A 21 1.24 0.68 -5.99
CA MET A 21 0.02 1.48 -5.85
C MET A 21 0.03 2.55 -6.94
N TYR A 22 -0.70 2.29 -8.01
CA TYR A 22 -0.64 3.05 -9.23
C TYR A 22 -1.96 3.77 -9.56
N ASN A 23 -1.86 5.04 -9.91
CA ASN A 23 -2.99 5.75 -10.48
C ASN A 23 -3.05 5.51 -12.00
N PRO A 24 -4.05 4.75 -12.50
CA PRO A 24 -4.11 4.31 -13.89
C PRO A 24 -4.48 5.41 -14.90
N ASN A 25 -4.59 6.66 -14.48
CA ASN A 25 -4.98 7.76 -15.37
C ASN A 25 -3.98 7.90 -16.54
N GLY A 26 -4.45 7.56 -17.76
CA GLY A 26 -3.72 7.76 -19.01
C GLY A 26 -2.70 6.68 -19.39
N VAL A 27 -2.66 5.54 -18.71
CA VAL A 27 -1.83 4.39 -19.09
C VAL A 27 -2.69 3.14 -19.27
N GLU A 28 -2.54 2.47 -20.40
CA GLU A 28 -3.22 1.20 -20.67
C GLU A 28 -2.60 0.06 -19.83
N ILE A 29 -3.41 -0.65 -19.09
CA ILE A 29 -3.00 -1.78 -18.23
C ILE A 29 -2.25 -2.84 -19.04
N GLU A 30 -2.67 -3.10 -20.27
CA GLU A 30 -2.00 -4.04 -21.19
C GLU A 30 -0.52 -3.68 -21.40
N GLN A 31 -0.16 -2.41 -21.51
CA GLN A 31 1.26 -2.02 -21.67
C GLN A 31 2.09 -2.32 -20.44
N ILE A 32 1.52 -2.11 -19.25
CA ILE A 32 2.17 -2.46 -17.97
C ILE A 32 2.31 -3.98 -17.88
N TYR A 33 1.23 -4.71 -18.13
CA TYR A 33 1.21 -6.18 -18.14
C TYR A 33 2.29 -6.76 -19.03
N GLN A 34 2.43 -6.29 -20.27
CA GLN A 34 3.45 -6.77 -21.20
C GLN A 34 4.88 -6.47 -20.71
N ALA A 35 5.11 -5.33 -20.08
CA ALA A 35 6.42 -4.99 -19.51
C ALA A 35 6.76 -5.91 -18.32
N VAL A 36 5.82 -6.12 -17.40
CA VAL A 36 5.98 -7.03 -16.25
C VAL A 36 6.19 -8.47 -16.73
N LYS A 37 5.39 -8.94 -17.68
CA LYS A 37 5.53 -10.29 -18.27
C LYS A 37 6.91 -10.50 -18.88
N ALA A 38 7.43 -9.50 -19.61
CA ALA A 38 8.75 -9.57 -20.21
C ALA A 38 9.89 -9.58 -19.16
N SER A 39 9.74 -8.91 -18.04
CA SER A 39 10.71 -8.88 -16.94
C SER A 39 10.76 -10.18 -16.13
N LYS A 40 9.72 -11.02 -16.21
CA LYS A 40 9.51 -12.23 -15.39
C LYS A 40 9.38 -11.96 -13.89
N MET A 41 9.24 -10.71 -13.47
CA MET A 41 8.96 -10.35 -12.08
C MET A 41 7.54 -10.72 -11.68
N ARG A 42 7.32 -10.85 -10.37
CA ARG A 42 5.98 -10.94 -9.80
C ARG A 42 5.53 -9.53 -9.43
N CYS A 43 4.33 -9.17 -9.84
CA CYS A 43 3.70 -7.87 -9.58
C CYS A 43 2.34 -8.05 -8.93
N TYR A 44 2.10 -7.28 -7.88
CA TYR A 44 0.76 -6.93 -7.45
C TYR A 44 0.49 -5.50 -7.92
N PHE A 45 -0.36 -5.36 -8.91
CA PHE A 45 -0.78 -4.05 -9.40
C PHE A 45 -1.98 -3.57 -8.58
N SER A 46 -1.88 -2.41 -7.99
CA SER A 46 -2.88 -1.90 -7.05
C SER A 46 -3.45 -0.58 -7.56
N PRO A 47 -4.57 -0.61 -8.33
CA PRO A 47 -5.20 0.62 -8.82
C PRO A 47 -5.69 1.45 -7.63
N THR A 48 -5.22 2.70 -7.57
CA THR A 48 -5.44 3.58 -6.43
C THR A 48 -6.84 4.20 -6.47
N LEU A 49 -7.50 4.22 -5.31
CA LEU A 49 -8.77 4.90 -5.10
C LEU A 49 -8.55 6.15 -4.22
N PHE A 50 -9.24 7.23 -4.59
CA PHE A 50 -9.30 8.48 -3.84
C PHE A 50 -10.75 8.97 -3.78
N SER A 51 -11.15 9.56 -2.67
CA SER A 51 -12.37 10.38 -2.66
C SER A 51 -12.10 11.69 -3.40
N SER A 52 -13.03 12.13 -4.21
CA SER A 52 -12.90 13.36 -5.00
C SER A 52 -14.24 14.09 -5.07
N GLU A 53 -14.19 15.39 -5.43
CA GLU A 53 -15.40 16.19 -5.72
C GLU A 53 -15.94 15.94 -7.14
N ILE A 54 -15.18 15.21 -7.98
CA ILE A 54 -15.48 15.00 -9.41
C ILE A 54 -16.20 13.67 -9.63
N GLU A 55 -15.75 12.61 -8.95
CA GLU A 55 -16.35 11.25 -9.02
C GLU A 55 -17.02 10.90 -7.68
N THR A 56 -18.19 10.33 -7.75
CA THR A 56 -18.86 9.72 -6.59
C THR A 56 -18.13 8.42 -6.17
N THR A 57 -18.34 7.98 -4.94
CA THR A 57 -17.83 6.69 -4.44
C THR A 57 -18.21 5.54 -5.39
N THR A 58 -19.48 5.47 -5.80
CA THR A 58 -19.98 4.43 -6.72
C THR A 58 -19.26 4.45 -8.09
N GLU A 59 -19.00 5.63 -8.65
CA GLU A 59 -18.26 5.74 -9.91
C GLU A 59 -16.82 5.29 -9.76
N THR A 60 -16.15 5.72 -8.68
CA THR A 60 -14.77 5.32 -8.36
C THR A 60 -14.66 3.80 -8.18
N ILE A 61 -15.56 3.18 -7.44
CA ILE A 61 -15.61 1.72 -7.22
C ILE A 61 -15.91 0.99 -8.54
N THR A 62 -16.86 1.47 -9.33
CA THR A 62 -17.23 0.83 -10.61
C THR A 62 -16.05 0.86 -11.59
N ARG A 63 -15.39 2.00 -11.73
CA ARG A 63 -14.21 2.16 -12.58
C ARG A 63 -13.07 1.26 -12.11
N THR A 64 -12.78 1.23 -10.81
CA THR A 64 -11.70 0.43 -10.24
C THR A 64 -11.98 -1.06 -10.37
N ARG A 65 -13.23 -1.50 -10.17
CA ARG A 65 -13.67 -2.89 -10.40
C ARG A 65 -13.39 -3.32 -11.83
N GLY A 66 -13.71 -2.49 -12.83
CA GLY A 66 -13.41 -2.80 -14.23
C GLY A 66 -11.93 -3.04 -14.50
N ILE A 67 -11.03 -2.22 -13.90
CA ILE A 67 -9.58 -2.42 -13.98
C ILE A 67 -9.14 -3.73 -13.30
N ILE A 68 -9.68 -4.02 -12.12
CA ILE A 68 -9.37 -5.25 -11.39
C ILE A 68 -9.80 -6.49 -12.19
N GLU A 69 -10.99 -6.48 -12.77
CA GLU A 69 -11.52 -7.57 -13.61
C GLU A 69 -10.68 -7.78 -14.87
N GLU A 70 -10.20 -6.70 -15.51
CA GLU A 70 -9.24 -6.78 -16.62
C GLU A 70 -7.97 -7.49 -16.19
N ILE A 71 -7.37 -7.10 -15.05
CA ILE A 71 -6.14 -7.72 -14.53
C ILE A 71 -6.35 -9.20 -14.21
N LEU A 72 -7.44 -9.55 -13.57
CA LEU A 72 -7.81 -10.94 -13.27
C LEU A 72 -8.01 -11.75 -14.55
N GLY A 73 -8.49 -11.11 -15.62
CA GLY A 73 -8.68 -11.70 -16.95
C GLY A 73 -7.39 -12.19 -17.62
N TYR A 74 -6.22 -11.64 -17.28
CA TYR A 74 -4.93 -12.12 -17.81
C TYR A 74 -4.56 -13.52 -17.30
N LYS A 75 -5.11 -13.99 -16.19
CA LYS A 75 -4.88 -15.31 -15.59
C LYS A 75 -3.38 -15.64 -15.43
N ASN A 76 -2.56 -14.62 -15.16
CA ASN A 76 -1.12 -14.77 -15.00
C ASN A 76 -0.78 -14.84 -13.49
N PRO A 77 -0.18 -15.94 -12.99
CA PRO A 77 0.15 -16.07 -11.57
C PRO A 77 1.20 -15.06 -11.09
N ASN A 78 1.94 -14.44 -12.01
CA ASN A 78 2.93 -13.40 -11.70
C ASN A 78 2.41 -11.98 -11.85
N PHE A 79 1.17 -11.78 -12.31
CA PHE A 79 0.55 -10.47 -12.41
C PHE A 79 -0.79 -10.51 -11.69
N LYS A 80 -0.81 -10.00 -10.48
CA LYS A 80 -1.95 -10.04 -9.56
C LYS A 80 -2.41 -8.63 -9.24
N VAL A 81 -3.47 -8.51 -8.47
CA VAL A 81 -4.08 -7.23 -8.11
C VAL A 81 -4.43 -7.18 -6.62
N MET A 82 -4.40 -5.98 -6.06
CA MET A 82 -4.94 -5.65 -4.74
C MET A 82 -5.91 -4.47 -4.89
N VAL A 83 -6.87 -4.34 -3.99
CA VAL A 83 -7.65 -3.11 -3.86
C VAL A 83 -6.81 -2.09 -3.10
N ALA A 84 -6.71 -0.86 -3.62
CA ALA A 84 -5.79 0.12 -3.04
C ALA A 84 -6.46 1.48 -2.74
N PRO A 85 -7.32 1.58 -1.71
CA PRO A 85 -7.68 2.89 -1.18
C PRO A 85 -6.41 3.57 -0.68
N HIS A 86 -6.17 4.82 -1.11
CA HIS A 86 -4.88 5.47 -0.90
C HIS A 86 -4.50 5.55 0.60
N SER A 87 -5.39 6.12 1.40
CA SER A 87 -5.17 6.29 2.84
C SER A 87 -6.46 6.69 3.56
N PRO A 88 -6.55 6.58 4.89
CA PRO A 88 -7.71 7.03 5.65
C PRO A 88 -7.98 8.54 5.56
N TYR A 89 -6.96 9.37 5.27
CA TYR A 89 -7.14 10.81 5.17
C TYR A 89 -7.63 11.27 3.78
N SER A 90 -7.32 10.53 2.74
CA SER A 90 -7.66 10.84 1.34
C SER A 90 -8.86 10.06 0.80
N CYS A 91 -9.32 9.06 1.54
CA CYS A 91 -10.54 8.33 1.30
C CYS A 91 -11.53 8.61 2.44
N ASP A 92 -12.79 8.89 2.11
CA ASP A 92 -13.84 8.99 3.12
C ASP A 92 -14.29 7.61 3.60
N ARG A 93 -15.16 7.59 4.61
CA ARG A 93 -15.67 6.35 5.20
C ARG A 93 -16.33 5.46 4.15
N ASP A 94 -17.21 6.03 3.33
CA ASP A 94 -18.01 5.27 2.37
C ASP A 94 -17.10 4.57 1.33
N LEU A 95 -16.08 5.28 0.82
CA LEU A 95 -15.12 4.71 -0.12
C LEU A 95 -14.27 3.61 0.53
N LEU A 96 -13.88 3.78 1.81
CA LEU A 96 -13.15 2.75 2.54
C LEU A 96 -14.01 1.50 2.76
N GLU A 97 -15.27 1.66 3.19
CA GLU A 97 -16.20 0.55 3.40
C GLU A 97 -16.46 -0.22 2.08
N GLU A 98 -16.80 0.48 0.99
CA GLU A 98 -17.02 -0.15 -0.32
C GLU A 98 -15.75 -0.80 -0.91
N SER A 99 -14.56 -0.22 -0.65
CA SER A 99 -13.28 -0.82 -1.03
C SER A 99 -13.01 -2.15 -0.32
N LEU A 100 -13.30 -2.22 0.97
CA LEU A 100 -13.17 -3.45 1.76
C LEU A 100 -14.18 -4.50 1.31
N ASP A 101 -15.41 -4.11 1.04
CA ASP A 101 -16.44 -5.03 0.57
C ASP A 101 -16.10 -5.59 -0.81
N MET A 102 -15.59 -4.75 -1.73
CA MET A 102 -15.08 -5.20 -3.03
C MET A 102 -13.91 -6.19 -2.87
N ALA A 103 -12.97 -5.93 -1.95
CA ALA A 103 -11.85 -6.82 -1.70
C ALA A 103 -12.29 -8.18 -1.15
N LYS A 104 -13.27 -8.20 -0.25
CA LYS A 104 -13.88 -9.43 0.29
C LYS A 104 -14.61 -10.22 -0.79
N GLU A 105 -15.44 -9.55 -1.59
CA GLU A 105 -16.19 -10.17 -2.68
C GLU A 105 -15.28 -10.84 -3.71
N LEU A 106 -14.20 -10.15 -4.10
CA LEU A 106 -13.24 -10.65 -5.08
C LEU A 106 -12.18 -11.59 -4.49
N ALA A 107 -12.14 -11.75 -3.17
CA ALA A 107 -11.15 -12.52 -2.41
C ALA A 107 -9.70 -12.09 -2.74
N ILE A 108 -9.45 -10.78 -2.85
CA ILE A 108 -8.13 -10.17 -3.10
C ILE A 108 -7.71 -9.29 -1.93
N PRO A 109 -6.38 -9.16 -1.67
CA PRO A 109 -5.90 -8.36 -0.54
C PRO A 109 -6.04 -6.85 -0.79
N ILE A 110 -5.80 -6.08 0.29
CA ILE A 110 -5.80 -4.62 0.29
C ILE A 110 -4.37 -4.08 0.46
N HIS A 111 -4.09 -2.94 -0.19
CA HIS A 111 -2.90 -2.12 0.06
C HIS A 111 -3.34 -0.69 0.39
N ILE A 112 -2.85 -0.13 1.51
CA ILE A 112 -3.24 1.19 2.00
C ILE A 112 -2.10 1.83 2.81
N HIS A 113 -1.91 3.17 2.72
CA HIS A 113 -1.00 3.90 3.59
C HIS A 113 -1.68 4.18 4.94
N VAL A 114 -0.99 3.91 6.04
CA VAL A 114 -1.56 4.01 7.39
C VAL A 114 -0.54 4.53 8.38
N ALA A 115 -0.95 5.50 9.18
CA ALA A 115 -0.16 6.06 10.28
C ALA A 115 1.23 6.52 9.81
N GLU A 116 1.29 7.17 8.66
CA GLU A 116 2.53 7.67 8.07
C GLU A 116 3.03 8.90 8.81
N THR A 117 2.14 9.85 9.11
CA THR A 117 2.51 11.16 9.69
C THR A 117 1.62 11.55 10.85
N LYS A 118 2.13 12.46 11.70
CA LYS A 118 1.34 13.10 12.76
C LYS A 118 0.18 13.91 12.20
N GLU A 119 0.35 14.49 11.01
CA GLU A 119 -0.70 15.25 10.33
C GLU A 119 -1.87 14.35 9.94
N GLU A 120 -1.61 13.19 9.34
CA GLU A 120 -2.63 12.17 9.08
C GLU A 120 -3.40 11.82 10.36
N SER A 121 -2.68 11.52 11.44
CA SER A 121 -3.28 11.20 12.73
C SER A 121 -4.17 12.33 13.24
N GLY A 122 -3.75 13.57 13.08
CA GLY A 122 -4.54 14.77 13.45
C GLY A 122 -5.80 14.94 12.61
N ILE A 123 -5.72 14.70 11.29
CA ILE A 123 -6.86 14.79 10.37
C ILE A 123 -7.92 13.74 10.75
N ILE A 124 -7.51 12.48 10.93
CA ILE A 124 -8.41 11.37 11.24
C ILE A 124 -9.03 11.53 12.63
N LEU A 125 -8.24 11.97 13.61
CA LEU A 125 -8.75 12.25 14.95
C LEU A 125 -9.81 13.37 14.93
N LYS A 126 -9.59 14.44 14.15
CA LYS A 126 -10.55 15.53 14.00
C LYS A 126 -11.82 15.08 13.25
N ARG A 127 -11.69 14.23 12.22
CA ARG A 127 -12.80 13.82 11.35
C ARG A 127 -13.66 12.72 12.00
N TYR A 128 -13.03 11.75 12.68
CA TYR A 128 -13.69 10.54 13.17
C TYR A 128 -13.53 10.30 14.67
N GLY A 129 -12.80 11.15 15.39
CA GLY A 129 -12.56 10.98 16.84
C GLY A 129 -11.64 9.82 17.19
N LYS A 130 -10.87 9.28 16.23
CA LYS A 130 -10.07 8.07 16.35
C LYS A 130 -8.70 8.23 15.69
N ARG A 131 -7.75 7.40 16.07
CA ARG A 131 -6.47 7.27 15.38
C ARG A 131 -6.64 6.46 14.08
N PRO A 132 -5.75 6.60 13.07
CA PRO A 132 -5.90 5.93 11.78
C PRO A 132 -6.11 4.41 11.88
N LEU A 133 -5.27 3.71 12.63
CA LEU A 133 -5.40 2.26 12.78
C LEU A 133 -6.71 1.86 13.48
N THR A 134 -7.08 2.56 14.55
CA THR A 134 -8.32 2.30 15.30
C THR A 134 -9.56 2.54 14.43
N PHE A 135 -9.48 3.52 13.54
CA PHE A 135 -10.56 3.78 12.57
C PHE A 135 -10.68 2.65 11.55
N LEU A 136 -9.57 2.19 10.99
CA LEU A 136 -9.56 1.05 10.05
C LEU A 136 -9.97 -0.27 10.73
N GLU A 137 -9.61 -0.47 12.00
CA GLU A 137 -10.06 -1.61 12.79
C GLU A 137 -11.58 -1.65 12.91
N GLU A 138 -12.22 -0.52 13.20
CA GLU A 138 -13.67 -0.41 13.26
C GLU A 138 -14.35 -0.77 11.94
N LEU A 139 -13.74 -0.43 10.81
CA LEU A 139 -14.24 -0.78 9.48
C LEU A 139 -14.01 -2.27 9.13
N GLY A 140 -13.15 -2.99 9.88
CA GLY A 140 -12.85 -4.41 9.66
C GLY A 140 -11.63 -4.69 8.79
N TYR A 141 -10.76 -3.71 8.54
CA TYR A 141 -9.55 -3.87 7.73
C TYR A 141 -8.54 -4.83 8.36
N LEU A 142 -8.51 -4.96 9.69
CA LEU A 142 -7.58 -5.84 10.38
C LEU A 142 -7.92 -7.32 10.21
N ASP A 143 -9.16 -7.64 9.87
CA ASP A 143 -9.66 -9.01 9.67
C ASP A 143 -9.54 -9.46 8.21
N HIS A 144 -8.97 -8.62 7.33
CA HIS A 144 -8.79 -8.91 5.92
C HIS A 144 -7.30 -8.88 5.53
N PRO A 145 -6.81 -9.81 4.67
CA PRO A 145 -5.42 -9.79 4.22
C PRO A 145 -5.04 -8.42 3.64
N SER A 146 -4.12 -7.72 4.30
CA SER A 146 -3.79 -6.34 3.95
C SER A 146 -2.30 -6.05 4.11
N VAL A 147 -1.80 -5.12 3.29
CA VAL A 147 -0.48 -4.50 3.43
C VAL A 147 -0.71 -3.04 3.82
N PHE A 148 -0.27 -2.66 5.01
CA PHE A 148 -0.26 -1.28 5.49
C PHE A 148 1.13 -0.69 5.29
N ALA A 149 1.23 0.35 4.47
CA ALA A 149 2.49 1.04 4.24
C ALA A 149 2.77 2.05 5.36
N HIS A 150 4.05 2.25 5.65
CA HIS A 150 4.66 3.14 6.63
C HIS A 150 4.57 2.70 8.09
N GLY A 151 3.42 2.85 8.75
CA GLY A 151 3.26 2.49 10.16
C GLY A 151 4.16 3.26 11.14
N VAL A 152 4.49 4.53 10.83
CA VAL A 152 5.41 5.37 11.62
C VAL A 152 4.80 5.76 12.96
N GLU A 153 3.57 6.23 12.93
CA GLU A 153 2.85 6.78 14.09
C GLU A 153 2.03 5.73 14.87
N LEU A 154 2.44 4.46 14.85
CA LEU A 154 1.81 3.40 15.63
C LEU A 154 2.21 3.48 17.10
N ASN A 155 1.24 3.30 18.01
CA ASN A 155 1.48 3.15 19.44
C ASN A 155 1.50 1.66 19.87
N GLU A 156 1.89 1.38 21.11
CA GLU A 156 1.99 0.01 21.63
C GLU A 156 0.69 -0.79 21.51
N ARG A 157 -0.45 -0.17 21.84
CA ARG A 157 -1.76 -0.84 21.75
C ARG A 157 -2.13 -1.18 20.29
N GLU A 158 -1.78 -0.30 19.36
CA GLU A 158 -2.02 -0.52 17.92
C GLU A 158 -1.12 -1.66 17.41
N ILE A 159 0.13 -1.75 17.87
CA ILE A 159 1.04 -2.85 17.57
C ILE A 159 0.51 -4.19 18.09
N GLU A 160 -0.01 -4.22 19.32
CA GLU A 160 -0.65 -5.41 19.89
C GLU A 160 -1.86 -5.87 19.05
N ARG A 161 -2.66 -4.95 18.54
CA ARG A 161 -3.79 -5.27 17.66
C ARG A 161 -3.33 -5.82 16.31
N LEU A 162 -2.27 -5.25 15.73
CA LEU A 162 -1.67 -5.77 14.49
C LEU A 162 -1.13 -7.19 14.65
N ALA A 163 -0.57 -7.52 15.81
CA ALA A 163 -0.02 -8.85 16.09
C ALA A 163 -1.06 -10.00 15.98
N THR A 164 -2.33 -9.70 16.12
CA THR A 164 -3.45 -10.67 16.02
C THR A 164 -4.28 -10.49 14.76
N SER A 165 -3.83 -9.67 13.82
CA SER A 165 -4.54 -9.30 12.59
C SER A 165 -4.03 -10.08 11.37
N GLN A 166 -4.66 -9.85 10.22
CA GLN A 166 -4.20 -10.34 8.91
C GLN A 166 -3.37 -9.30 8.14
N VAL A 167 -2.81 -8.32 8.86
CA VAL A 167 -2.08 -7.20 8.29
C VAL A 167 -0.57 -7.44 8.34
N SER A 168 0.12 -7.09 7.25
CA SER A 168 1.58 -6.92 7.22
C SER A 168 1.94 -5.45 7.03
N ILE A 169 3.12 -5.05 7.53
CA ILE A 169 3.64 -3.69 7.37
C ILE A 169 4.68 -3.65 6.26
N ALA A 170 4.52 -2.71 5.33
CA ALA A 170 5.56 -2.32 4.38
C ALA A 170 6.34 -1.12 4.97
N HIS A 171 7.56 -1.37 5.41
CA HIS A 171 8.45 -0.35 5.97
C HIS A 171 9.21 0.38 4.87
N ASN A 172 9.07 1.70 4.83
CA ASN A 172 9.63 2.59 3.80
C ASN A 172 10.64 3.56 4.42
N PRO A 173 11.83 3.09 4.89
CA PRO A 173 12.71 3.89 5.73
C PRO A 173 13.21 5.18 5.07
N ILE A 174 13.65 5.12 3.81
CA ILE A 174 14.18 6.30 3.10
C ILE A 174 13.06 7.30 2.81
N SER A 175 11.91 6.84 2.34
CA SER A 175 10.74 7.71 2.15
C SER A 175 10.33 8.41 3.43
N ASN A 176 10.22 7.67 4.54
CA ASN A 176 9.87 8.21 5.85
C ASN A 176 10.86 9.30 6.31
N LEU A 177 12.16 9.11 6.06
CA LEU A 177 13.18 10.10 6.37
C LEU A 177 13.10 11.32 5.45
N LYS A 178 12.98 11.10 4.14
CA LYS A 178 12.93 12.17 3.14
C LYS A 178 11.72 13.09 3.31
N LEU A 179 10.58 12.53 3.66
CA LEU A 179 9.34 13.26 3.91
C LEU A 179 9.23 13.76 5.36
N ALA A 180 10.22 13.47 6.21
CA ALA A 180 10.21 13.79 7.63
C ALA A 180 9.00 13.20 8.39
N SER A 181 8.48 12.06 7.94
CA SER A 181 7.38 11.34 8.59
C SER A 181 7.80 10.80 9.96
N GLY A 182 9.05 10.32 10.09
CA GLY A 182 9.61 9.79 11.33
C GLY A 182 10.25 8.41 11.16
N ILE A 183 10.45 7.69 12.26
CA ILE A 183 11.02 6.34 12.29
C ILE A 183 9.95 5.35 12.78
N ALA A 184 9.60 4.39 11.94
CA ALA A 184 8.61 3.38 12.30
C ALA A 184 9.14 2.43 13.40
N PRO A 185 8.30 1.97 14.34
CA PRO A 185 8.69 1.12 15.48
C PRO A 185 8.89 -0.35 15.06
N ILE A 186 9.82 -0.61 14.14
CA ILE A 186 9.99 -1.91 13.49
C ILE A 186 10.37 -3.01 14.47
N ILE A 187 11.26 -2.72 15.43
CA ILE A 187 11.66 -3.69 16.45
C ILE A 187 10.46 -4.12 17.33
N GLN A 188 9.59 -3.17 17.68
CA GLN A 188 8.39 -3.47 18.46
C GLN A 188 7.39 -4.32 17.64
N LEU A 189 7.18 -3.98 16.37
CA LEU A 189 6.34 -4.76 15.45
C LEU A 189 6.84 -6.20 15.30
N GLN A 190 8.14 -6.39 15.06
CA GLN A 190 8.74 -7.72 14.94
C GLN A 190 8.65 -8.52 16.25
N LYS A 191 8.93 -7.89 17.40
CA LYS A 191 8.78 -8.55 18.72
C LYS A 191 7.35 -8.96 19.00
N ALA A 192 6.37 -8.20 18.53
CA ALA A 192 4.96 -8.55 18.63
C ALA A 192 4.51 -9.64 17.65
N GLY A 193 5.38 -10.04 16.69
CA GLY A 193 5.07 -11.06 15.68
C GLY A 193 4.38 -10.54 14.43
N VAL A 194 4.33 -9.22 14.24
CA VAL A 194 3.78 -8.62 13.02
C VAL A 194 4.73 -8.88 11.84
N ALA A 195 4.21 -9.32 10.72
CA ALA A 195 4.98 -9.48 9.50
C ALA A 195 5.40 -8.10 8.95
N VAL A 196 6.71 -7.90 8.77
CA VAL A 196 7.27 -6.64 8.25
C VAL A 196 8.10 -6.94 7.01
N GLY A 197 7.79 -6.27 5.90
CA GLY A 197 8.60 -6.22 4.70
C GLY A 197 9.23 -4.84 4.52
N ILE A 198 10.27 -4.74 3.70
CA ILE A 198 10.91 -3.46 3.32
C ILE A 198 10.39 -3.07 1.94
N ALA A 199 10.18 -1.77 1.74
CA ALA A 199 9.73 -1.20 0.47
C ALA A 199 10.39 0.16 0.21
N THR A 200 10.54 0.50 -1.06
CA THR A 200 11.18 1.76 -1.49
C THR A 200 10.24 2.95 -1.48
N ASP A 201 8.93 2.69 -1.56
CA ASP A 201 7.96 3.71 -1.92
C ASP A 201 8.23 4.28 -3.33
N SER A 202 7.65 5.40 -3.68
CA SER A 202 7.81 6.06 -4.97
C SER A 202 9.21 6.69 -5.13
N VAL A 203 9.75 6.73 -6.35
CA VAL A 203 10.98 7.49 -6.64
C VAL A 203 10.85 8.99 -6.32
N ALA A 204 9.64 9.53 -6.22
CA ALA A 204 9.41 10.91 -5.81
C ALA A 204 9.69 11.12 -4.32
N SER A 205 9.35 10.16 -3.49
CA SER A 205 9.60 10.16 -2.04
C SER A 205 10.91 9.46 -1.63
N ASN A 206 11.60 8.81 -2.57
CA ASN A 206 12.85 8.09 -2.32
C ASN A 206 14.03 8.71 -3.11
N ASN A 207 14.22 8.43 -4.33
CA ASN A 207 15.10 8.86 -5.43
C ASN A 207 15.45 7.66 -6.33
N ASN A 208 15.44 6.44 -5.81
CA ASN A 208 15.74 5.20 -6.51
C ASN A 208 14.83 4.06 -6.03
N LEU A 209 15.03 2.87 -6.60
CA LEU A 209 14.30 1.65 -6.25
C LEU A 209 15.29 0.57 -5.70
N ASP A 210 16.31 1.00 -4.94
CA ASP A 210 17.38 0.14 -4.43
C ASP A 210 17.03 -0.49 -3.08
N MET A 211 16.68 -1.78 -3.10
CA MET A 211 16.33 -2.55 -1.89
C MET A 211 17.53 -2.82 -0.96
N PHE A 212 18.78 -2.76 -1.45
CA PHE A 212 19.94 -2.88 -0.58
C PHE A 212 20.15 -1.60 0.24
N GLU A 213 19.91 -0.44 -0.37
CA GLU A 213 19.97 0.85 0.33
C GLU A 213 18.84 0.94 1.37
N GLU A 214 17.63 0.51 1.04
CA GLU A 214 16.51 0.42 1.97
C GLU A 214 16.84 -0.49 3.17
N GLY A 215 17.32 -1.70 2.90
CA GLY A 215 17.69 -2.65 3.95
C GLY A 215 18.80 -2.12 4.87
N ARG A 216 19.80 -1.44 4.31
CA ARG A 216 20.87 -0.78 5.10
C ARG A 216 20.29 0.34 5.96
N THR A 217 19.46 1.19 5.40
CA THR A 217 18.85 2.31 6.11
C THR A 217 17.95 1.79 7.24
N ALA A 218 17.10 0.80 6.96
CA ALA A 218 16.26 0.16 7.97
C ALA A 218 17.10 -0.36 9.16
N ALA A 219 18.21 -1.04 8.89
CA ALA A 219 19.08 -1.60 9.93
C ALA A 219 19.81 -0.54 10.76
N LEU A 220 20.10 0.63 10.20
CA LEU A 220 20.79 1.72 10.89
C LEU A 220 19.85 2.55 11.79
N LEU A 221 18.55 2.49 11.56
CA LEU A 221 17.54 3.26 12.27
C LEU A 221 17.00 2.55 13.52
N GLN A 222 17.36 1.29 13.78
CA GLN A 222 16.79 0.44 14.84
C GLN A 222 17.74 0.20 16.00
#